data_4e14930e70dd88a7fd186d2ec5e49edc
#
_entry.id   4e14930e70dd88a7fd186d2ec5e49edc
#
_cell.length_a   1.000
_cell.length_b   1.000
_cell.length_c   1.000
_cell.angle_alpha   90.00
_cell.angle_beta   90.00
_cell.angle_gamma   90.00
#
_symmetry.space_group_name_H-M   'P 1'
#
loop_
_entity.id
_entity.type
_entity.pdbx_description
1 polymer ?
#
loop_
_entity_poly.entity_id
_entity_poly.type
_entity_poly.pdbx_seq_one_letter_code
_entity_poly.pdbx_strand_id
1 'polypeptide(L)'
;MTVGVMWEFFEFSMDWFFGMDMQKDWIVPAINSVKLNPTGANVPIHVDVQSLVVNGETWNLGGYLDIGIVDTMKDLIVNFIGAVVFSVIGILYLRNRGKGKLAASLIPQVRSKQEEELSSRDQ
;
A
#
# COMPACT_ATOMS: atom_id res chain seq x y z
N MET A 1 2.61 -4.19 4.47
CA MET A 1 2.88 -3.65 3.11
C MET A 1 2.98 -4.78 2.07
N THR A 2 3.87 -5.75 2.21
CA THR A 2 4.04 -6.84 1.22
C THR A 2 2.77 -7.65 0.95
N VAL A 3 2.01 -8.00 2.00
CA VAL A 3 0.77 -8.78 1.86
C VAL A 3 -0.30 -8.01 1.06
N GLY A 4 -0.46 -6.69 1.31
CA GLY A 4 -1.40 -5.86 0.55
C GLY A 4 -1.03 -5.78 -0.94
N VAL A 5 0.25 -5.58 -1.26
CA VAL A 5 0.72 -5.58 -2.67
C VAL A 5 0.52 -6.94 -3.34
N MET A 6 0.75 -8.04 -2.62
CA MET A 6 0.49 -9.39 -3.14
C MET A 6 -1.00 -9.63 -3.40
N TRP A 7 -1.87 -9.04 -2.57
CA TRP A 7 -3.31 -9.10 -2.76
C TRP A 7 -3.73 -8.35 -4.03
N GLU A 8 -3.22 -7.13 -4.25
CA GLU A 8 -3.47 -6.36 -5.48
C GLU A 8 -3.04 -7.13 -6.74
N PHE A 9 -1.87 -7.79 -6.70
CA PHE A 9 -1.44 -8.64 -7.82
C PHE A 9 -2.37 -9.83 -8.05
N PHE A 10 -2.93 -10.39 -6.99
CA PHE A 10 -3.89 -11.48 -7.10
C PHE A 10 -5.19 -10.98 -7.75
N GLU A 11 -5.79 -9.88 -7.28
CA GLU A 11 -7.01 -9.29 -7.84
C GLU A 11 -6.82 -8.94 -9.30
N PHE A 12 -5.76 -8.19 -9.65
CA PHE A 12 -5.42 -7.87 -11.02
C PHE A 12 -5.29 -9.13 -11.91
N SER A 13 -4.64 -10.17 -11.39
CA SER A 13 -4.46 -11.41 -12.15
C SER A 13 -5.79 -12.15 -12.40
N MET A 14 -6.68 -12.15 -11.42
CA MET A 14 -8.00 -12.76 -11.55
C MET A 14 -8.86 -12.01 -12.58
N ASP A 15 -8.82 -10.68 -12.56
CA ASP A 15 -9.57 -9.86 -13.53
C ASP A 15 -9.01 -10.04 -14.94
N TRP A 16 -7.68 -9.99 -15.08
CA TRP A 16 -7.02 -10.04 -16.38
C TRP A 16 -7.07 -11.41 -17.07
N PHE A 17 -6.81 -12.49 -16.31
CA PHE A 17 -6.69 -13.83 -16.89
C PHE A 17 -8.00 -14.63 -16.86
N PHE A 18 -8.89 -14.34 -15.93
CA PHE A 18 -10.13 -15.08 -15.72
C PHE A 18 -11.38 -14.24 -16.02
N GLY A 19 -11.24 -12.97 -16.37
CA GLY A 19 -12.36 -12.07 -16.67
C GLY A 19 -13.27 -11.87 -15.46
N MET A 20 -12.70 -11.83 -14.27
CA MET A 20 -13.41 -11.52 -13.04
C MET A 20 -13.48 -9.99 -12.86
N ASP A 21 -14.14 -9.52 -11.82
CA ASP A 21 -14.30 -8.11 -11.45
C ASP A 21 -14.04 -8.02 -9.94
N MET A 22 -12.77 -8.22 -9.55
CA MET A 22 -12.35 -8.17 -8.15
C MET A 22 -11.90 -6.78 -7.73
N GLN A 23 -11.31 -6.03 -8.66
CA GLN A 23 -10.96 -4.63 -8.47
C GLN A 23 -12.19 -3.76 -8.71
N LYS A 24 -12.44 -2.78 -7.84
CA LYS A 24 -13.62 -1.91 -7.96
C LYS A 24 -13.49 -0.93 -9.10
N ASP A 25 -14.53 -0.91 -9.91
CA ASP A 25 -14.71 0.07 -10.97
C ASP A 25 -14.96 1.48 -10.43
N TRP A 26 -14.36 2.46 -11.08
CA TRP A 26 -14.56 3.87 -10.80
C TRP A 26 -14.98 4.64 -12.05
N ILE A 27 -15.92 5.59 -11.88
CA ILE A 27 -16.25 6.54 -12.93
C ILE A 27 -15.34 7.75 -12.76
N VAL A 28 -14.50 8.00 -13.76
CA VAL A 28 -13.56 9.13 -13.78
C VAL A 28 -14.09 10.20 -14.72
N PRO A 29 -14.46 11.40 -14.21
CA PRO A 29 -15.20 12.38 -14.98
C PRO A 29 -14.36 13.14 -16.03
N ALA A 30 -13.04 13.06 -15.96
CA ALA A 30 -12.16 13.81 -16.85
C ALA A 30 -10.91 13.01 -17.25
N ILE A 31 -10.43 13.25 -18.46
CA ILE A 31 -9.17 12.71 -18.97
C ILE A 31 -8.16 13.84 -19.09
N ASN A 32 -6.98 13.65 -18.48
CA ASN A 32 -5.81 14.51 -18.66
C ASN A 32 -4.75 13.71 -19.41
N SER A 33 -4.49 14.03 -20.67
CA SER A 33 -3.52 13.27 -21.47
C SER A 33 -2.76 14.13 -22.47
N VAL A 34 -1.47 13.92 -22.56
CA VAL A 34 -0.63 14.47 -23.64
C VAL A 34 -0.95 13.86 -24.99
N LYS A 35 -1.51 12.64 -25.03
CA LYS A 35 -1.92 11.99 -26.29
C LYS A 35 -3.08 12.69 -26.99
N LEU A 36 -3.84 13.49 -26.25
CA LEU A 36 -4.92 14.30 -26.80
C LEU A 36 -4.42 15.63 -27.40
N ASN A 37 -3.13 15.94 -27.26
CA ASN A 37 -2.55 17.17 -27.80
C ASN A 37 -2.27 17.02 -29.30
N PRO A 38 -2.98 17.75 -30.18
CA PRO A 38 -2.81 17.64 -31.62
C PRO A 38 -1.47 18.15 -32.14
N THR A 39 -0.75 18.95 -31.34
CA THR A 39 0.57 19.49 -31.72
C THR A 39 1.71 18.52 -31.41
N GLY A 40 1.46 17.42 -30.70
CA GLY A 40 2.48 16.49 -30.25
C GLY A 40 3.37 17.04 -29.13
N ALA A 41 3.06 18.23 -28.59
CA ALA A 41 3.77 18.79 -27.45
C ALA A 41 3.51 17.97 -26.17
N ASN A 42 4.50 17.92 -25.27
CA ASN A 42 4.38 17.24 -23.99
C ASN A 42 3.61 18.12 -22.95
N VAL A 43 2.42 18.55 -23.35
CA VAL A 43 1.48 19.34 -22.55
C VAL A 43 0.16 18.58 -22.52
N PRO A 44 -0.36 18.19 -21.33
CA PRO A 44 -1.63 17.47 -21.24
C PRO A 44 -2.80 18.36 -21.62
N ILE A 45 -3.76 17.78 -22.32
CA ILE A 45 -5.07 18.37 -22.60
C ILE A 45 -6.07 17.78 -21.59
N HIS A 46 -6.85 18.65 -20.98
CA HIS A 46 -7.97 18.29 -20.10
C HIS A 46 -9.26 18.20 -20.90
N VAL A 47 -9.98 17.10 -20.75
CA VAL A 47 -11.28 16.88 -21.38
C VAL A 47 -12.24 16.30 -20.36
N ASP A 48 -13.36 17.00 -20.14
CA ASP A 48 -14.48 16.46 -19.35
C ASP A 48 -15.22 15.40 -20.17
N VAL A 49 -15.45 14.24 -19.59
CA VAL A 49 -16.13 13.10 -20.22
C VAL A 49 -17.55 13.02 -19.70
N GLN A 50 -18.52 13.24 -20.57
CA GLN A 50 -19.95 13.13 -20.24
C GLN A 50 -20.53 11.77 -20.65
N SER A 51 -20.08 11.23 -21.79
CA SER A 51 -20.53 9.96 -22.31
C SER A 51 -19.41 9.22 -23.03
N LEU A 52 -19.53 7.89 -23.09
CA LEU A 52 -18.66 7.01 -23.87
C LEU A 52 -19.48 6.31 -24.95
N VAL A 53 -18.86 6.06 -26.11
CA VAL A 53 -19.43 5.18 -27.11
C VAL A 53 -18.61 3.91 -27.19
N VAL A 54 -19.23 2.79 -26.87
CA VAL A 54 -18.59 1.47 -26.90
C VAL A 54 -19.39 0.59 -27.86
N ASN A 55 -18.75 0.11 -28.93
CA ASN A 55 -19.39 -0.72 -29.95
C ASN A 55 -20.67 -0.11 -30.56
N GLY A 56 -20.75 1.23 -30.61
CA GLY A 56 -21.93 1.94 -31.14
C GLY A 56 -23.04 2.24 -30.12
N GLU A 57 -22.89 1.76 -28.88
CA GLU A 57 -23.79 2.10 -27.77
C GLU A 57 -23.25 3.28 -26.97
N THR A 58 -24.14 4.23 -26.66
CA THR A 58 -23.78 5.41 -25.86
C THR A 58 -24.04 5.16 -24.37
N TRP A 59 -22.99 5.19 -23.60
CA TRP A 59 -23.03 5.08 -22.12
C TRP A 59 -22.91 6.47 -21.48
N ASN A 60 -23.99 6.93 -20.87
CA ASN A 60 -24.06 8.24 -20.19
C ASN A 60 -23.66 8.12 -18.72
N LEU A 61 -22.41 7.78 -18.47
CA LEU A 61 -21.89 7.53 -17.11
C LEU A 61 -21.40 8.81 -16.42
N GLY A 62 -21.30 9.94 -17.15
CA GLY A 62 -20.68 11.15 -16.62
C GLY A 62 -19.16 11.03 -16.43
N GLY A 63 -18.53 10.11 -17.13
CA GLY A 63 -17.11 9.83 -17.07
C GLY A 63 -16.76 8.59 -17.90
N TYR A 64 -15.50 8.17 -17.85
CA TYR A 64 -15.07 6.87 -18.35
C TYR A 64 -14.93 5.86 -17.21
N LEU A 65 -15.06 4.59 -17.54
CA LEU A 65 -14.94 3.49 -16.59
C LEU A 65 -13.45 3.18 -16.39
N ASP A 66 -12.98 3.32 -15.16
CA ASP A 66 -11.66 2.85 -14.71
C ASP A 66 -11.83 1.50 -14.02
N ILE A 67 -11.24 0.49 -14.61
CA ILE A 67 -11.42 -0.92 -14.23
C ILE A 67 -10.39 -1.42 -13.20
N GLY A 68 -9.89 -0.54 -12.32
CA GLY A 68 -9.06 -1.00 -11.21
C GLY A 68 -7.87 -0.11 -10.85
N ILE A 69 -7.43 0.84 -11.70
CA ILE A 69 -6.27 1.70 -11.38
C ILE A 69 -6.54 2.54 -10.13
N VAL A 70 -7.72 3.14 -10.02
CA VAL A 70 -8.09 3.98 -8.87
C VAL A 70 -8.20 3.15 -7.59
N ASP A 71 -8.74 1.94 -7.68
CA ASP A 71 -8.86 1.01 -6.54
C ASP A 71 -7.47 0.58 -6.06
N THR A 72 -6.65 0.04 -6.94
CA THR A 72 -5.26 -0.33 -6.66
C THR A 72 -4.48 0.82 -6.03
N MET A 73 -4.59 2.04 -6.57
CA MET A 73 -3.86 3.19 -6.03
C MET A 73 -4.31 3.57 -4.62
N LYS A 74 -5.62 3.47 -4.33
CA LYS A 74 -6.14 3.71 -2.97
C LYS A 74 -5.59 2.69 -1.97
N ASP A 75 -5.59 1.43 -2.33
CA ASP A 75 -5.11 0.36 -1.46
C ASP A 75 -3.60 0.44 -1.24
N LEU A 76 -2.82 0.80 -2.27
CA LEU A 76 -1.40 1.08 -2.11
C LEU A 76 -1.15 2.28 -1.18
N ILE A 77 -1.94 3.35 -1.26
CA ILE A 77 -1.83 4.51 -0.37
C ILE A 77 -2.12 4.11 1.09
N VAL A 78 -3.19 3.35 1.33
CA VAL A 78 -3.53 2.86 2.68
C VAL A 78 -2.41 1.98 3.25
N ASN A 79 -1.88 1.05 2.44
CA ASN A 79 -0.74 0.22 2.81
C ASN A 79 0.52 1.04 3.10
N PHE A 80 0.78 2.09 2.32
CA PHE A 80 1.92 2.98 2.52
C PHE A 80 1.78 3.76 3.83
N ILE A 81 0.62 4.36 4.10
CA ILE A 81 0.34 5.06 5.37
C ILE A 81 0.55 4.12 6.55
N GLY A 82 0.01 2.90 6.48
CA GLY A 82 0.23 1.88 7.50
C GLY A 82 1.71 1.60 7.74
N ALA A 83 2.50 1.43 6.69
CA ALA A 83 3.94 1.20 6.79
C ALA A 83 4.68 2.37 7.45
N VAL A 84 4.34 3.61 7.11
CA VAL A 84 4.91 4.82 7.71
C VAL A 84 4.60 4.89 9.20
N VAL A 85 3.33 4.70 9.58
CA VAL A 85 2.90 4.70 11.00
C VAL A 85 3.66 3.64 11.80
N PHE A 86 3.71 2.40 11.30
CA PHE A 86 4.46 1.32 11.95
C PHE A 86 5.96 1.64 12.08
N SER A 87 6.55 2.23 11.05
CA SER A 87 7.97 2.63 11.08
C SER A 87 8.24 3.70 12.13
N VAL A 88 7.38 4.72 12.22
CA VAL A 88 7.50 5.78 13.23
C VAL A 88 7.36 5.21 14.64
N ILE A 89 6.35 4.37 14.87
CA ILE A 89 6.16 3.70 16.17
C ILE A 89 7.39 2.85 16.52
N GLY A 90 7.91 2.09 15.56
CA GLY A 90 9.12 1.27 15.76
C GLY A 90 10.34 2.09 16.12
N ILE A 91 10.58 3.21 15.42
CA ILE A 91 11.69 4.13 15.72
C ILE A 91 11.55 4.72 17.12
N LEU A 92 10.36 5.21 17.48
CA LEU A 92 10.09 5.78 18.81
C LEU A 92 10.27 4.73 19.91
N TYR A 93 9.80 3.50 19.67
CA TYR A 93 9.98 2.39 20.59
C TYR A 93 11.47 2.06 20.81
N LEU A 94 12.23 1.93 19.72
CA LEU A 94 13.67 1.64 19.80
C LEU A 94 14.45 2.78 20.48
N ARG A 95 14.10 4.02 20.17
CA ARG A 95 14.72 5.22 20.77
C ARG A 95 14.46 5.30 22.29
N ASN A 96 13.29 4.87 22.73
CA ASN A 96 12.89 4.88 24.15
C ASN A 96 13.26 3.60 24.90
N ARG A 97 13.75 2.56 24.21
CA ARG A 97 14.08 1.24 24.78
C ARG A 97 15.14 1.29 25.88
N GLY A 98 16.00 2.33 25.90
CA GLY A 98 16.99 2.54 26.97
C GLY A 98 16.46 3.20 28.25
N LYS A 99 15.21 3.67 28.29
CA LYS A 99 14.66 4.50 29.40
C LYS A 99 13.49 3.87 30.14
N GLY A 100 12.99 2.70 29.74
CA GLY A 100 11.79 2.09 30.31
C GLY A 100 12.08 0.84 31.15
N LYS A 101 11.56 0.79 32.40
CA LYS A 101 11.64 -0.38 33.27
C LYS A 101 11.08 -1.68 32.67
N LEU A 102 10.14 -1.58 31.72
CA LEU A 102 9.55 -2.72 31.01
C LEU A 102 10.53 -3.39 30.02
N ALA A 103 11.45 -2.63 29.45
CA ALA A 103 12.45 -3.17 28.53
C ALA A 103 13.52 -3.99 29.28
N ALA A 104 13.85 -3.61 30.52
CA ALA A 104 14.79 -4.34 31.35
C ALA A 104 14.23 -5.71 31.80
N SER A 105 12.90 -5.85 31.92
CA SER A 105 12.28 -7.12 32.36
C SER A 105 12.10 -8.12 31.23
N LEU A 106 12.15 -7.68 29.95
CA LEU A 106 11.96 -8.51 28.76
C LEU A 106 13.28 -8.96 28.10
N ILE A 107 14.41 -8.42 28.56
CA ILE A 107 15.72 -8.89 28.10
C ILE A 107 16.11 -10.10 28.96
N PRO A 108 16.25 -11.31 28.41
CA PRO A 108 16.79 -12.44 29.14
C PRO A 108 18.19 -12.05 29.68
N GLN A 109 18.35 -11.94 30.98
CA GLN A 109 19.68 -11.79 31.54
C GLN A 109 20.42 -13.10 31.32
N VAL A 110 21.42 -13.07 30.47
CA VAL A 110 22.37 -14.16 30.35
C VAL A 110 23.13 -14.18 31.69
N ARG A 111 22.72 -15.06 32.59
CA ARG A 111 23.52 -15.36 33.79
C ARG A 111 24.88 -15.82 33.30
N SER A 112 25.93 -15.07 33.63
CA SER A 112 27.27 -15.46 33.25
C SER A 112 27.61 -16.76 34.01
N LYS A 113 28.10 -17.76 33.29
CA LYS A 113 28.59 -19.04 33.91
C LYS A 113 29.56 -18.84 35.06
N GLN A 114 30.20 -17.66 35.15
CA GLN A 114 31.11 -17.30 36.24
C GLN A 114 30.43 -17.11 37.59
N GLU A 115 29.16 -16.68 37.66
CA GLU A 115 28.42 -16.56 38.91
C GLU A 115 27.96 -17.93 39.44
N GLU A 116 27.71 -18.89 38.58
CA GLU A 116 27.38 -20.27 38.97
C GLU A 116 28.59 -21.01 39.51
N GLU A 117 29.79 -20.80 38.95
CA GLU A 117 31.04 -21.43 39.45
C GLU A 117 31.48 -20.87 40.78
N LEU A 118 31.25 -19.58 41.06
CA LEU A 118 31.54 -18.98 42.36
C LEU A 118 30.62 -19.49 43.47
N SER A 119 29.32 -19.64 43.15
CA SER A 119 28.33 -20.15 44.11
C SER A 119 28.53 -21.62 44.48
N SER A 120 29.17 -22.41 43.60
CA SER A 120 29.45 -23.86 43.84
C SER A 120 30.74 -24.12 44.60
N ARG A 121 31.59 -23.11 44.79
CA ARG A 121 32.86 -23.23 45.58
C ARG A 121 32.72 -22.89 47.05
N ASP A 122 31.63 -22.26 47.46
CA ASP A 122 31.34 -21.84 48.82
C ASP A 122 30.41 -22.83 49.57
N GLN A 123 30.18 -24.03 49.02
CA GLN A 123 29.53 -25.17 49.67
C GLN A 123 30.53 -26.34 49.85
#